data_55ebff09a51fe43bef3ec076363efb03
#
_entry.id   55ebff09a51fe43bef3ec076363efb03
#
_cell.length_a   1.000
_cell.length_b   1.000
_cell.length_c   1.000
_cell.angle_alpha   90.00
_cell.angle_beta   90.00
_cell.angle_gamma   90.00
#
_symmetry.space_group_name_H-M   'P 1'
#
loop_
_entity.id
_entity.type
_entity.pdbx_description
1 polymer ?
#
loop_
_entity_poly.entity_id
_entity_poly.type
_entity_poly.pdbx_seq_one_letter_code
_entity_poly.pdbx_strand_id
1 'polypeptide(L)'
;VGDRPPRLDMPEKAERLVXXXXXLRPTVRMESLALSWVGINAVEIDQRQTFTNRIIGQSNGAPQQEFILPGQSVDAASLEIQVEMGEGFRPWQAIDDLAIAGRDPVFQLDSEAGTIRFGDGVRGLIPEAGKRIRVVRLRSGGGSAGNLAPATLTAINARRLNGDPVARLKVIQSLPTDGGVDAETPEEAEQRIPSLFRHRDRAVTETDYKTLAAATPGLRVGRVEILPRFKPHQRLGNIPGVVSVMVLPFQPTISPPSPRPDRPFLETVHRYLEARRPLGTELYVIGCQYVPLGISVGITVRNGASQETVLNNVRESLRRFLWALPPGGTEQQGWMLGKTVRDRELEIIVSQVAGVNSVSGINLFTREGEGWSMVPRPDRCLPVELALQAWELPELLSVVAVVDDRGAPEDLRGVPNPFASAGAVAVPVVPEVC
;
A
#
# COMPACT_ATOMS: atom_id res chain seq x y z
N VAL A 1 -4.75 11.93 -14.46
CA VAL A 1 -4.72 11.59 -15.88
C VAL A 1 -3.53 10.65 -16.07
N GLY A 2 -3.81 9.35 -15.96
CA GLY A 2 -2.79 8.35 -16.22
C GLY A 2 -2.40 8.40 -17.68
N ASP A 3 -1.12 8.60 -17.96
CA ASP A 3 -0.61 8.47 -19.30
C ASP A 3 -0.92 7.06 -19.80
N ARG A 4 -1.63 6.97 -20.90
CA ARG A 4 -1.81 5.71 -21.60
C ARG A 4 -0.43 5.14 -21.89
N PRO A 5 -0.21 3.85 -21.64
CA PRO A 5 1.04 3.25 -22.06
C PRO A 5 1.26 3.54 -23.55
N PRO A 6 2.48 3.83 -23.95
CA PRO A 6 2.74 4.14 -25.37
C PRO A 6 2.19 3.00 -26.24
N ARG A 7 1.42 3.35 -27.25
CA ARG A 7 0.98 2.37 -28.24
C ARG A 7 2.24 1.83 -28.92
N LEU A 8 2.51 0.57 -28.68
CA LEU A 8 3.46 -0.14 -29.48
C LEU A 8 2.82 -0.37 -30.85
N ASP A 9 3.22 0.41 -31.84
CA ASP A 9 2.89 0.08 -33.23
C ASP A 9 3.54 -1.26 -33.52
N MET A 10 2.75 -2.30 -33.48
CA MET A 10 3.18 -3.65 -33.79
C MET A 10 3.50 -3.71 -35.29
N PRO A 11 4.74 -4.03 -35.66
CA PRO A 11 5.03 -4.29 -37.08
C PRO A 11 4.21 -5.47 -37.57
N GLU A 12 3.81 -5.42 -38.84
CA GLU A 12 2.91 -6.41 -39.47
C GLU A 12 3.38 -7.87 -39.36
N LYS A 13 4.65 -8.09 -38.99
CA LYS A 13 5.22 -9.43 -38.77
C LYS A 13 5.76 -9.52 -37.34
N ALA A 14 4.88 -9.82 -36.41
CA ALA A 14 5.24 -10.01 -35.00
C ALA A 14 5.76 -11.44 -34.74
N GLU A 15 6.73 -11.91 -35.54
CA GLU A 15 7.28 -13.25 -35.32
C GLU A 15 8.41 -13.29 -34.29
N ARG A 16 8.95 -12.14 -33.86
CA ARG A 16 10.04 -12.10 -32.87
C ARG A 16 9.97 -10.86 -32.02
N LEU A 17 9.16 -10.90 -30.99
CA LEU A 17 9.36 -10.01 -29.86
C LEU A 17 10.33 -10.70 -28.90
N VAL A 18 11.62 -10.58 -29.19
CA VAL A 18 12.68 -11.06 -28.33
C VAL A 18 13.09 -9.90 -27.43
N UNK A 19 12.79 -9.89 -26.07
CA UNK A 19 13.20 -9.17 -25.35
C UNK A 19 13.38 -7.88 -25.58
N UNK A 20 12.80 -7.49 -25.47
CA UNK A 20 12.94 -6.49 -25.57
C UNK A 20 13.52 -5.95 -24.69
N UNK A 21 14.21 -5.73 -24.43
CA UNK A 21 14.70 -5.22 -23.78
C UNK A 21 14.27 -4.12 -23.56
N UNK A 22 13.82 -3.80 -23.00
CA UNK A 22 13.51 -2.91 -22.79
C UNK A 22 14.32 -2.15 -22.45
N UNK A 23 14.68 -1.73 -22.65
CA UNK A 23 15.26 -1.09 -22.46
C UNK A 23 14.80 -0.24 -21.90
N LEU A 24 14.71 -0.03 -20.81
CA LEU A 24 14.31 1.02 -19.89
C LEU A 24 15.43 2.07 -19.85
N ARG A 25 15.17 3.16 -20.50
CA ARG A 25 16.10 4.30 -20.45
C ARG A 25 15.59 5.30 -19.42
N PRO A 26 16.31 5.51 -18.31
CA PRO A 26 15.89 6.52 -17.36
C PRO A 26 15.99 7.92 -17.97
N THR A 27 14.98 8.72 -17.75
CA THR A 27 14.97 10.14 -18.17
C THR A 27 15.81 11.00 -17.23
N VAL A 28 16.17 10.46 -16.09
CA VAL A 28 16.99 11.11 -15.07
C VAL A 28 18.14 10.17 -14.71
N ARG A 29 19.25 10.71 -14.23
CA ARG A 29 20.40 9.92 -13.79
C ARG A 29 19.99 9.14 -12.51
N MET A 30 19.76 7.85 -12.69
CA MET A 30 19.39 6.93 -11.60
C MET A 30 20.60 6.05 -11.28
N GLU A 31 20.89 5.92 -10.00
CA GLU A 31 21.97 5.04 -9.53
C GLU A 31 21.54 3.57 -9.56
N SER A 32 20.26 3.30 -9.30
CA SER A 32 19.72 1.95 -9.40
C SER A 32 18.19 1.97 -9.51
N LEU A 33 17.62 0.85 -9.92
CA LEU A 33 16.17 0.67 -10.07
C LEU A 33 15.81 -0.74 -9.67
N ALA A 34 14.92 -0.88 -8.70
CA ALA A 34 14.35 -2.17 -8.32
C ALA A 34 12.99 -2.35 -9.00
N LEU A 35 12.82 -3.44 -9.73
CA LEU A 35 11.58 -3.77 -10.41
C LEU A 35 11.05 -5.09 -9.86
N SER A 36 9.82 -5.09 -9.36
CA SER A 36 9.15 -6.31 -8.90
C SER A 36 8.60 -7.12 -10.06
N TRP A 37 8.23 -6.44 -11.15
CA TRP A 37 7.69 -7.11 -12.34
C TRP A 37 7.81 -6.20 -13.56
N VAL A 38 8.06 -6.79 -14.71
CA VAL A 38 8.03 -6.12 -16.00
C VAL A 38 7.33 -7.05 -16.99
N GLY A 39 6.36 -6.51 -17.70
CA GLY A 39 5.64 -7.29 -18.69
C GLY A 39 5.10 -6.44 -19.83
N ILE A 40 4.85 -7.09 -20.97
CA ILE A 40 4.14 -6.53 -22.11
C ILE A 40 2.72 -7.09 -22.12
N ASN A 41 1.83 -6.42 -22.81
CA ASN A 41 0.41 -6.81 -22.89
C ASN A 41 -0.23 -6.87 -21.49
N ALA A 42 0.21 -6.00 -20.59
CA ALA A 42 -0.37 -5.89 -19.26
C ALA A 42 -1.65 -5.05 -19.30
N VAL A 43 -2.63 -5.43 -18.50
CA VAL A 43 -3.89 -4.69 -18.34
C VAL A 43 -4.18 -4.56 -16.85
N GLU A 44 -4.55 -3.36 -16.44
CA GLU A 44 -5.04 -3.12 -15.09
C GLU A 44 -6.47 -3.66 -14.98
N ILE A 45 -6.75 -4.37 -13.91
CA ILE A 45 -8.06 -4.96 -13.65
C ILE A 45 -8.67 -4.37 -12.38
N ASP A 46 -9.98 -4.36 -12.35
CA ASP A 46 -10.78 -3.87 -11.22
C ASP A 46 -11.91 -4.89 -11.02
N GLN A 47 -12.14 -5.30 -9.79
CA GLN A 47 -13.18 -6.28 -9.47
C GLN A 47 -14.60 -5.69 -9.59
N ARG A 48 -14.73 -4.35 -9.61
CA ARG A 48 -16.05 -3.71 -9.68
C ARG A 48 -16.72 -3.97 -11.04
N GLN A 49 -17.97 -4.39 -10.99
CA GLN A 49 -18.77 -4.63 -12.17
C GLN A 49 -19.37 -3.32 -12.70
N THR A 50 -19.30 -3.10 -14.00
CA THR A 50 -19.87 -1.91 -14.63
C THR A 50 -21.23 -2.24 -15.26
N PHE A 51 -22.23 -1.50 -14.90
CA PHE A 51 -23.58 -1.54 -15.48
C PHE A 51 -23.79 -0.27 -16.29
N THR A 52 -24.37 -0.43 -17.50
CA THR A 52 -24.66 0.70 -18.37
C THR A 52 -26.07 0.62 -18.94
N ASN A 53 -26.70 1.77 -19.09
CA ASN A 53 -28.01 1.94 -19.76
C ASN A 53 -29.08 0.97 -19.22
N ARG A 54 -29.22 0.90 -17.87
CA ARG A 54 -30.22 0.05 -17.22
C ARG A 54 -31.39 0.88 -16.72
N ILE A 55 -32.61 0.52 -17.14
CA ILE A 55 -33.84 1.06 -16.54
C ILE A 55 -34.05 0.30 -15.24
N ILE A 56 -34.15 1.04 -14.12
CA ILE A 56 -34.31 0.47 -12.78
C ILE A 56 -35.74 0.54 -12.26
N GLY A 57 -36.59 1.27 -12.96
CA GLY A 57 -38.00 1.34 -12.61
C GLY A 57 -38.73 2.49 -13.28
N GLN A 58 -39.97 2.65 -12.86
CA GLN A 58 -40.86 3.71 -13.33
C GLN A 58 -41.48 4.40 -12.10
N SER A 59 -41.46 5.73 -12.10
CA SER A 59 -42.02 6.50 -11.01
C SER A 59 -43.53 6.33 -10.90
N ASN A 60 -44.04 6.25 -9.69
CA ASN A 60 -45.46 6.27 -9.40
C ASN A 60 -45.96 7.67 -8.97
N GLY A 61 -45.08 8.68 -8.94
CA GLY A 61 -45.40 10.05 -8.54
C GLY A 61 -45.48 10.26 -7.02
N ALA A 62 -45.25 9.23 -6.21
CA ALA A 62 -45.27 9.38 -4.76
C ALA A 62 -44.03 10.09 -4.24
N PRO A 63 -44.10 10.80 -3.10
CA PRO A 63 -42.91 11.35 -2.47
C PRO A 63 -42.01 10.26 -1.88
N GLN A 64 -40.70 10.54 -1.82
CA GLN A 64 -39.70 9.71 -1.19
C GLN A 64 -39.60 8.27 -1.80
N GLN A 65 -39.83 8.13 -3.09
CA GLN A 65 -39.72 6.85 -3.78
C GLN A 65 -38.29 6.32 -3.72
N GLU A 66 -38.18 5.01 -3.49
CA GLU A 66 -36.90 4.31 -3.49
C GLU A 66 -36.82 3.34 -4.68
N PHE A 67 -35.62 3.22 -5.26
CA PHE A 67 -35.32 2.28 -6.34
C PHE A 67 -34.05 1.54 -6.05
N ILE A 68 -34.06 0.23 -6.36
CA ILE A 68 -32.92 -0.65 -6.17
C ILE A 68 -32.03 -0.57 -7.42
N LEU A 69 -30.75 -0.36 -7.21
CA LEU A 69 -29.74 -0.34 -8.28
C LEU A 69 -29.33 -1.78 -8.64
N PRO A 70 -28.75 -2.00 -9.82
CA PRO A 70 -28.37 -3.37 -10.24
C PRO A 70 -27.10 -3.90 -9.54
N GLY A 71 -26.71 -3.37 -8.41
CA GLY A 71 -25.60 -3.84 -7.59
C GLY A 71 -25.53 -3.15 -6.25
N GLN A 72 -24.91 -3.80 -5.31
CA GLN A 72 -24.62 -3.25 -3.96
C GLN A 72 -23.17 -2.74 -3.92
N SER A 73 -22.80 -2.05 -2.85
CA SER A 73 -21.48 -1.43 -2.70
C SER A 73 -21.16 -0.55 -3.91
N VAL A 74 -21.99 0.44 -4.10
CA VAL A 74 -21.96 1.33 -5.28
C VAL A 74 -20.84 2.35 -5.15
N ASP A 75 -20.03 2.48 -6.18
CA ASP A 75 -19.07 3.57 -6.33
C ASP A 75 -19.85 4.85 -6.66
N ALA A 76 -20.07 5.70 -5.67
CA ALA A 76 -20.86 6.93 -5.78
C ALA A 76 -20.35 7.84 -6.92
N ALA A 77 -19.03 7.91 -7.10
CA ALA A 77 -18.43 8.75 -8.15
C ALA A 77 -18.73 8.25 -9.58
N SER A 78 -19.09 6.96 -9.70
CA SER A 78 -19.40 6.36 -11.00
C SER A 78 -20.89 6.42 -11.35
N LEU A 79 -21.76 6.79 -10.40
CA LEU A 79 -23.22 6.69 -10.57
C LEU A 79 -23.75 7.88 -11.35
N GLU A 80 -24.38 7.60 -12.47
CA GLU A 80 -25.08 8.58 -13.30
C GLU A 80 -26.54 8.14 -13.48
N ILE A 81 -27.45 8.93 -12.89
CA ILE A 81 -28.89 8.70 -12.97
C ILE A 81 -29.54 9.72 -13.91
N GLN A 82 -30.43 9.24 -14.74
CA GLN A 82 -31.30 10.06 -15.56
C GLN A 82 -32.76 9.67 -15.35
N VAL A 83 -33.62 10.67 -15.33
CA VAL A 83 -35.07 10.50 -15.27
C VAL A 83 -35.68 11.02 -16.56
N GLU A 84 -36.66 10.30 -17.09
CA GLU A 84 -37.40 10.71 -18.27
C GLU A 84 -38.26 11.95 -17.97
N MET A 85 -38.05 13.01 -18.71
CA MET A 85 -38.77 14.29 -18.54
C MET A 85 -39.07 14.87 -19.93
N GLY A 86 -40.33 15.18 -20.18
CA GLY A 86 -40.74 15.69 -21.50
C GLY A 86 -40.37 14.70 -22.60
N GLU A 87 -39.57 15.16 -23.55
CA GLU A 87 -39.19 14.36 -24.75
C GLU A 87 -37.88 13.56 -24.57
N GLY A 88 -37.31 13.51 -23.36
CA GLY A 88 -36.05 12.78 -23.22
C GLY A 88 -35.65 12.53 -21.77
N PHE A 89 -34.44 12.02 -21.62
CA PHE A 89 -33.84 11.74 -20.31
C PHE A 89 -33.02 12.95 -19.86
N ARG A 90 -33.17 13.36 -18.59
CA ARG A 90 -32.42 14.45 -17.96
C ARG A 90 -31.60 13.93 -16.79
N PRO A 91 -30.36 14.41 -16.63
CA PRO A 91 -29.53 13.98 -15.50
C PRO A 91 -30.06 14.54 -14.19
N TRP A 92 -29.98 13.72 -13.14
CA TRP A 92 -30.28 14.09 -11.76
C TRP A 92 -28.98 13.95 -10.95
N GLN A 93 -28.80 14.78 -9.92
CA GLN A 93 -27.56 14.84 -9.16
C GLN A 93 -27.70 14.09 -7.84
N ALA A 94 -26.64 13.38 -7.47
CA ALA A 94 -26.55 12.76 -6.15
C ALA A 94 -26.23 13.84 -5.10
N ILE A 95 -26.89 13.77 -3.96
CA ILE A 95 -26.58 14.61 -2.79
C ILE A 95 -26.52 13.74 -1.54
N ASP A 96 -25.79 14.20 -0.53
CA ASP A 96 -25.59 13.45 0.71
C ASP A 96 -26.85 13.46 1.60
N ASP A 97 -27.58 14.57 1.60
CA ASP A 97 -28.75 14.73 2.47
C ASP A 97 -29.85 15.52 1.75
N LEU A 98 -30.98 14.87 1.52
CA LEU A 98 -32.16 15.51 0.94
C LEU A 98 -32.72 16.65 1.81
N ALA A 99 -32.45 16.65 3.12
CA ALA A 99 -32.96 17.68 4.02
C ALA A 99 -32.46 19.09 3.70
N ILE A 100 -31.29 19.19 3.03
CA ILE A 100 -30.70 20.47 2.63
C ILE A 100 -31.04 20.86 1.19
N ALA A 101 -31.72 19.99 0.45
CA ALA A 101 -32.06 20.24 -0.96
C ALA A 101 -33.17 21.28 -1.10
N GLY A 102 -33.07 22.09 -2.15
CA GLY A 102 -34.19 22.86 -2.66
C GLY A 102 -35.09 22.04 -3.59
N ARG A 103 -35.86 22.70 -4.44
CA ARG A 103 -36.69 22.05 -5.47
C ARG A 103 -35.83 21.71 -6.71
N ASP A 104 -34.82 20.87 -6.50
CA ASP A 104 -33.84 20.53 -7.52
C ASP A 104 -33.99 19.06 -7.94
N PRO A 105 -33.57 18.69 -9.16
CA PRO A 105 -33.60 17.31 -9.62
C PRO A 105 -32.44 16.52 -8.97
N VAL A 106 -32.64 16.08 -7.73
CA VAL A 106 -31.63 15.42 -6.92
C VAL A 106 -32.16 14.10 -6.32
N PHE A 107 -31.24 13.24 -5.97
CA PHE A 107 -31.52 11.97 -5.27
C PHE A 107 -30.44 11.71 -4.20
N GLN A 108 -30.79 10.95 -3.20
CA GLN A 108 -29.87 10.45 -2.18
C GLN A 108 -29.51 9.00 -2.50
N LEU A 109 -28.23 8.67 -2.38
CA LEU A 109 -27.70 7.33 -2.63
C LEU A 109 -27.35 6.66 -1.31
N ASP A 110 -27.84 5.43 -1.12
CA ASP A 110 -27.27 4.50 -0.14
C ASP A 110 -26.32 3.58 -0.91
N SER A 111 -25.04 3.85 -0.80
CA SER A 111 -24.01 3.13 -1.54
C SER A 111 -23.91 1.66 -1.13
N GLU A 112 -24.07 1.36 0.16
CA GLU A 112 -23.95 -0.01 0.69
C GLU A 112 -25.12 -0.87 0.27
N ALA A 113 -26.34 -0.38 0.52
CA ALA A 113 -27.56 -1.09 0.14
C ALA A 113 -27.77 -1.13 -1.38
N GLY A 114 -27.17 -0.19 -2.12
CA GLY A 114 -27.41 -0.05 -3.56
C GLY A 114 -28.81 0.45 -3.85
N THR A 115 -29.27 1.48 -3.11
CA THR A 115 -30.60 2.08 -3.34
C THR A 115 -30.48 3.59 -3.54
N ILE A 116 -31.41 4.14 -4.31
CA ILE A 116 -31.55 5.60 -4.43
C ILE A 116 -32.93 6.01 -3.95
N ARG A 117 -32.98 7.19 -3.31
CA ARG A 117 -34.24 7.78 -2.83
C ARG A 117 -34.41 9.18 -3.41
N PHE A 118 -35.58 9.47 -3.93
CA PHE A 118 -35.94 10.78 -4.48
C PHE A 118 -36.59 11.66 -3.40
N GLY A 119 -36.75 12.95 -3.72
CA GLY A 119 -37.30 13.94 -2.80
C GLY A 119 -38.82 13.82 -2.59
N ASP A 120 -39.34 14.75 -1.77
CA ASP A 120 -40.76 14.81 -1.42
C ASP A 120 -41.52 15.94 -2.15
N GLY A 121 -40.86 16.62 -3.10
CA GLY A 121 -41.42 17.74 -3.85
C GLY A 121 -41.17 19.10 -3.22
N VAL A 122 -40.73 19.14 -1.97
CA VAL A 122 -40.27 20.33 -1.26
C VAL A 122 -38.76 20.29 -1.15
N ARG A 123 -38.25 19.14 -0.76
CA ARG A 123 -36.81 18.82 -0.62
C ARG A 123 -36.44 17.77 -1.66
N GLY A 124 -35.99 18.27 -2.82
CA GLY A 124 -35.80 17.47 -4.00
C GLY A 124 -37.10 17.22 -4.78
N LEU A 125 -37.00 17.23 -6.10
CA LEU A 125 -38.13 16.96 -6.97
C LEU A 125 -38.62 15.53 -6.85
N ILE A 126 -39.92 15.30 -7.13
CA ILE A 126 -40.49 13.97 -7.32
C ILE A 126 -40.48 13.68 -8.82
N PRO A 127 -39.94 12.56 -9.30
CA PRO A 127 -40.11 12.15 -10.69
C PRO A 127 -41.60 11.98 -11.02
N GLU A 128 -42.05 12.55 -12.13
CA GLU A 128 -43.44 12.48 -12.57
C GLU A 128 -43.91 11.02 -12.72
N ALA A 129 -45.17 10.77 -12.39
CA ALA A 129 -45.77 9.44 -12.52
C ALA A 129 -45.64 8.91 -13.95
N GLY A 130 -45.30 7.65 -14.10
CA GLY A 130 -45.14 7.00 -15.39
C GLY A 130 -43.76 7.20 -16.05
N LYS A 131 -42.91 8.05 -15.49
CA LYS A 131 -41.59 8.31 -16.06
C LYS A 131 -40.54 7.28 -15.65
N ARG A 132 -39.70 6.88 -16.60
CA ARG A 132 -38.68 5.85 -16.41
C ARG A 132 -37.43 6.44 -15.76
N ILE A 133 -36.80 5.66 -14.88
CA ILE A 133 -35.55 6.02 -14.23
C ILE A 133 -34.47 5.09 -14.81
N ARG A 134 -33.38 5.71 -15.28
CA ARG A 134 -32.29 5.00 -15.96
C ARG A 134 -30.95 5.26 -15.28
N VAL A 135 -30.23 4.19 -15.02
CA VAL A 135 -28.80 4.23 -14.70
C VAL A 135 -28.05 4.32 -16.04
N VAL A 136 -27.36 5.42 -16.28
CA VAL A 136 -26.50 5.57 -17.47
C VAL A 136 -25.23 4.78 -17.28
N ARG A 137 -24.62 4.93 -16.12
CA ARG A 137 -23.39 4.23 -15.74
C ARG A 137 -23.39 4.01 -14.23
N LEU A 138 -22.87 2.87 -13.82
CA LEU A 138 -22.73 2.49 -12.41
C LEU A 138 -21.63 1.46 -12.31
N ARG A 139 -20.76 1.62 -11.34
CA ARG A 139 -19.79 0.58 -10.92
C ARG A 139 -20.15 0.14 -9.51
N SER A 140 -20.22 -1.17 -9.32
CA SER A 140 -20.56 -1.73 -8.00
C SER A 140 -19.69 -2.95 -7.69
N GLY A 141 -19.58 -3.26 -6.43
CA GLY A 141 -18.68 -4.29 -5.92
C GLY A 141 -17.46 -3.67 -5.26
N GLY A 142 -16.52 -4.51 -4.92
CA GLY A 142 -15.36 -4.14 -4.12
C GLY A 142 -15.17 -5.12 -2.98
N GLY A 143 -14.52 -4.66 -1.92
CA GLY A 143 -14.33 -5.47 -0.73
C GLY A 143 -13.06 -6.31 -0.77
N SER A 144 -12.73 -6.86 0.39
CA SER A 144 -11.51 -7.64 0.62
C SER A 144 -11.46 -8.95 -0.18
N ALA A 145 -12.61 -9.46 -0.63
CA ALA A 145 -12.70 -10.70 -1.42
C ALA A 145 -11.98 -10.59 -2.77
N GLY A 146 -11.73 -9.37 -3.25
CA GLY A 146 -10.96 -9.13 -4.47
C GLY A 146 -9.46 -9.18 -4.29
N ASN A 147 -8.96 -9.31 -3.07
CA ASN A 147 -7.52 -9.40 -2.79
C ASN A 147 -7.07 -10.86 -2.95
N LEU A 148 -6.66 -11.21 -4.16
CA LEU A 148 -6.38 -12.58 -4.57
C LEU A 148 -4.88 -12.86 -4.58
N ALA A 149 -4.50 -14.06 -4.21
CA ALA A 149 -3.11 -14.53 -4.29
C ALA A 149 -2.64 -14.59 -5.76
N PRO A 150 -1.32 -14.57 -6.01
CA PRO A 150 -0.81 -14.76 -7.38
C PRO A 150 -1.34 -16.06 -8.00
N ALA A 151 -1.51 -16.04 -9.30
CA ALA A 151 -1.96 -17.17 -10.12
C ALA A 151 -3.41 -17.65 -9.84
N THR A 152 -4.20 -16.86 -9.12
CA THR A 152 -5.63 -17.15 -8.89
C THR A 152 -6.48 -16.88 -10.14
N LEU A 153 -6.15 -15.82 -10.89
CA LEU A 153 -6.86 -15.45 -12.10
C LEU A 153 -6.35 -16.30 -13.27
N THR A 154 -7.17 -17.25 -13.73
CA THR A 154 -6.77 -18.25 -14.71
C THR A 154 -7.50 -18.11 -16.05
N ALA A 155 -8.58 -17.31 -16.09
CA ALA A 155 -9.42 -17.18 -17.30
C ALA A 155 -9.58 -15.72 -17.70
N ILE A 156 -9.68 -15.50 -19.01
CA ILE A 156 -9.95 -14.18 -19.58
C ILE A 156 -11.05 -14.32 -20.66
N ASN A 157 -12.03 -13.44 -20.60
CA ASN A 157 -13.06 -13.32 -21.61
C ASN A 157 -12.91 -11.96 -22.29
N ALA A 158 -12.20 -11.95 -23.39
CA ALA A 158 -11.93 -10.72 -24.14
C ALA A 158 -12.74 -10.68 -25.43
N ARG A 159 -13.20 -9.50 -25.82
CA ARG A 159 -13.92 -9.26 -27.04
C ARG A 159 -13.28 -8.12 -27.84
N ARG A 160 -13.33 -8.24 -29.16
CA ARG A 160 -12.94 -7.17 -30.06
C ARG A 160 -13.98 -6.03 -30.02
N LEU A 161 -13.65 -4.88 -30.57
CA LEU A 161 -14.60 -3.75 -30.66
C LEU A 161 -15.88 -4.07 -31.45
N ASN A 162 -15.79 -5.02 -32.36
CA ASN A 162 -16.96 -5.51 -33.13
C ASN A 162 -17.79 -6.57 -32.38
N GLY A 163 -17.40 -6.91 -31.14
CA GLY A 163 -18.10 -7.88 -30.29
C GLY A 163 -17.59 -9.32 -30.39
N ASP A 164 -16.75 -9.64 -31.39
CA ASP A 164 -16.25 -11.01 -31.58
C ASP A 164 -15.33 -11.44 -30.43
N PRO A 165 -15.42 -12.67 -29.96
CA PRO A 165 -14.52 -13.17 -28.92
C PRO A 165 -13.08 -13.30 -29.44
N VAL A 166 -12.13 -13.00 -28.57
CA VAL A 166 -10.71 -13.22 -28.87
C VAL A 166 -10.30 -14.56 -28.28
N ALA A 167 -9.94 -15.49 -29.15
CA ALA A 167 -9.56 -16.84 -28.75
C ALA A 167 -8.09 -16.94 -28.40
N ARG A 168 -7.75 -17.98 -27.63
CA ARG A 168 -6.37 -18.39 -27.31
C ARG A 168 -5.57 -17.36 -26.47
N LEU A 169 -6.25 -16.55 -25.67
CA LEU A 169 -5.56 -15.71 -24.68
C LEU A 169 -5.25 -16.54 -23.44
N LYS A 170 -4.07 -16.31 -22.89
CA LYS A 170 -3.64 -16.91 -21.62
C LYS A 170 -3.39 -15.78 -20.61
N VAL A 171 -3.92 -15.97 -19.40
CA VAL A 171 -3.69 -15.03 -18.30
C VAL A 171 -2.44 -15.47 -17.53
N ILE A 172 -1.60 -14.51 -17.21
CA ILE A 172 -0.50 -14.67 -16.26
C ILE A 172 -0.66 -13.57 -15.21
N GLN A 173 -0.96 -13.95 -13.98
CA GLN A 173 -1.06 -13.05 -12.84
C GLN A 173 0.11 -13.37 -11.90
N SER A 174 1.19 -12.62 -12.03
CA SER A 174 2.42 -12.84 -11.25
C SER A 174 2.37 -12.20 -9.87
N LEU A 175 1.55 -11.15 -9.71
CA LEU A 175 1.43 -10.39 -8.47
C LEU A 175 0.05 -10.63 -7.85
N PRO A 176 -0.09 -10.49 -6.53
CA PRO A 176 -1.43 -10.50 -5.92
C PRO A 176 -2.24 -9.30 -6.40
N THR A 177 -3.54 -9.40 -6.33
CA THR A 177 -4.41 -8.21 -6.43
C THR A 177 -4.51 -7.58 -5.04
N ASP A 178 -4.65 -6.26 -4.97
CA ASP A 178 -4.62 -5.50 -3.72
C ASP A 178 -5.58 -4.31 -3.81
N GLY A 179 -5.84 -3.67 -2.66
CA GLY A 179 -6.66 -2.47 -2.57
C GLY A 179 -8.14 -2.71 -2.28
N GLY A 180 -8.55 -3.97 -2.19
CA GLY A 180 -9.93 -4.30 -1.77
C GLY A 180 -10.11 -4.10 -0.27
N VAL A 181 -11.12 -3.30 0.12
CA VAL A 181 -11.45 -3.01 1.53
C VAL A 181 -12.95 -3.13 1.70
N ASP A 182 -13.37 -3.77 2.78
CA ASP A 182 -14.79 -3.92 3.10
C ASP A 182 -15.36 -2.60 3.66
N ALA A 183 -16.68 -2.48 3.71
CA ALA A 183 -17.34 -1.30 4.24
C ALA A 183 -16.97 -1.12 5.72
N GLU A 184 -16.82 0.14 6.14
CA GLU A 184 -16.52 0.51 7.53
C GLU A 184 -17.66 0.09 8.45
N THR A 185 -17.32 -0.56 9.55
CA THR A 185 -18.33 -0.91 10.57
C THR A 185 -18.70 0.32 11.41
N PRO A 186 -19.87 0.30 12.08
CA PRO A 186 -20.24 1.39 13.00
C PRO A 186 -19.20 1.64 14.08
N GLU A 187 -18.58 0.57 14.60
CA GLU A 187 -17.55 0.67 15.64
C GLU A 187 -16.29 1.37 15.13
N GLU A 188 -15.88 1.05 13.90
CA GLU A 188 -14.75 1.72 13.24
C GLU A 188 -15.07 3.20 12.96
N ALA A 189 -16.30 3.48 12.53
CA ALA A 189 -16.77 4.85 12.31
C ALA A 189 -16.73 5.67 13.61
N GLU A 190 -17.18 5.09 14.72
CA GLU A 190 -17.13 5.74 16.04
C GLU A 190 -15.70 6.10 16.45
N GLN A 191 -14.73 5.22 16.15
CA GLN A 191 -13.32 5.47 16.44
C GLN A 191 -12.73 6.55 15.53
N ARG A 192 -13.18 6.62 14.28
CA ARG A 192 -12.69 7.58 13.27
C ARG A 192 -13.26 8.99 13.44
N ILE A 193 -14.52 9.10 13.85
CA ILE A 193 -15.24 10.39 13.96
C ILE A 193 -14.48 11.45 14.77
N PRO A 194 -13.90 11.16 15.95
CA PRO A 194 -13.16 12.18 16.70
C PRO A 194 -11.98 12.75 15.92
N SER A 195 -11.27 11.93 15.15
CA SER A 195 -10.16 12.42 14.33
C SER A 195 -10.66 13.32 13.19
N LEU A 196 -11.76 12.95 12.55
CA LEU A 196 -12.39 13.73 11.49
C LEU A 196 -12.79 15.14 12.00
N PHE A 197 -13.42 15.23 13.17
CA PHE A 197 -13.75 16.52 13.78
C PHE A 197 -12.51 17.34 14.12
N ARG A 198 -11.42 16.69 14.50
CA ARG A 198 -10.17 17.37 14.84
C ARG A 198 -9.53 17.99 13.60
N HIS A 199 -9.26 17.19 12.55
CA HIS A 199 -8.55 17.67 11.38
C HIS A 199 -9.46 18.31 10.32
N ARG A 200 -10.78 18.02 10.32
CA ARG A 200 -11.76 18.59 9.36
C ARG A 200 -11.28 18.45 7.91
N ASP A 201 -10.76 17.27 7.57
CA ASP A 201 -10.19 16.94 6.26
C ASP A 201 -9.03 17.87 5.83
N ARG A 202 -8.25 18.38 6.79
CA ARG A 202 -7.06 19.22 6.53
C ARG A 202 -5.86 18.65 7.27
N ALA A 203 -4.70 18.62 6.61
CA ALA A 203 -3.46 18.09 7.17
C ALA A 203 -2.62 19.25 7.73
N VAL A 204 -2.74 19.52 9.02
CA VAL A 204 -2.04 20.64 9.67
C VAL A 204 -1.00 20.13 10.69
N THR A 205 -1.42 19.20 11.56
CA THR A 205 -0.53 18.62 12.57
C THR A 205 0.07 17.30 12.09
N GLU A 206 1.11 16.86 12.78
CA GLU A 206 1.72 15.54 12.52
C GLU A 206 0.67 14.42 12.56
N THR A 207 -0.21 14.45 13.55
CA THR A 207 -1.28 13.47 13.70
C THR A 207 -2.26 13.49 12.52
N ASP A 208 -2.58 14.70 12.00
CA ASP A 208 -3.46 14.83 10.83
C ASP A 208 -2.83 14.18 9.60
N TYR A 209 -1.55 14.49 9.35
CA TYR A 209 -0.82 13.88 8.23
C TYR A 209 -0.77 12.36 8.35
N LYS A 210 -0.50 11.84 9.56
CA LYS A 210 -0.49 10.38 9.81
C LYS A 210 -1.86 9.75 9.51
N THR A 211 -2.91 10.32 10.10
CA THR A 211 -4.28 9.80 9.95
C THR A 211 -4.74 9.83 8.50
N LEU A 212 -4.54 10.97 7.83
CA LEU A 212 -4.97 11.14 6.43
C LEU A 212 -4.17 10.26 5.49
N ALA A 213 -2.84 10.18 5.66
CA ALA A 213 -2.02 9.31 4.82
C ALA A 213 -2.41 7.83 4.97
N ALA A 214 -2.66 7.38 6.20
CA ALA A 214 -3.10 6.01 6.48
C ALA A 214 -4.47 5.72 5.85
N ALA A 215 -5.34 6.75 5.77
CA ALA A 215 -6.70 6.64 5.22
C ALA A 215 -6.77 6.90 3.71
N THR A 216 -5.64 6.93 2.99
CA THR A 216 -5.63 7.19 1.54
C THR A 216 -6.47 6.13 0.80
N PRO A 217 -7.52 6.54 0.09
CA PRO A 217 -8.40 5.57 -0.59
C PRO A 217 -7.68 4.74 -1.65
N GLY A 218 -8.03 3.46 -1.71
CA GLY A 218 -7.49 2.53 -2.70
C GLY A 218 -6.11 1.99 -2.40
N LEU A 219 -5.55 2.31 -1.22
CA LEU A 219 -4.23 1.81 -0.81
C LEU A 219 -4.30 1.15 0.57
N ARG A 220 -3.52 0.10 0.75
CA ARG A 220 -3.30 -0.48 2.07
C ARG A 220 -1.97 0.04 2.61
N VAL A 221 -2.05 1.14 3.35
CA VAL A 221 -0.88 1.75 3.98
C VAL A 221 -0.58 0.99 5.28
N GLY A 222 0.64 0.47 5.39
CA GLY A 222 1.07 -0.31 6.55
C GLY A 222 1.69 0.54 7.66
N ARG A 223 2.29 1.68 7.27
CA ARG A 223 2.92 2.58 8.25
C ARG A 223 3.09 3.96 7.66
N VAL A 224 2.91 4.97 8.51
CA VAL A 224 3.16 6.37 8.17
C VAL A 224 4.04 6.99 9.26
N GLU A 225 5.09 7.69 8.86
CA GLU A 225 5.90 8.52 9.76
C GLU A 225 6.06 9.92 9.18
N ILE A 226 6.07 10.90 10.05
CA ILE A 226 6.23 12.29 9.63
C ILE A 226 7.64 12.75 9.99
N LEU A 227 8.30 13.35 9.00
CA LEU A 227 9.61 13.98 9.14
C LEU A 227 9.41 15.48 8.97
N PRO A 228 9.06 16.18 10.06
CA PRO A 228 8.82 17.63 9.95
C PRO A 228 10.11 18.36 9.63
N ARG A 229 10.02 19.36 8.75
CA ARG A 229 11.12 20.23 8.38
C ARG A 229 12.28 19.49 7.67
N PHE A 230 12.02 18.29 7.11
CA PHE A 230 13.02 17.48 6.41
C PHE A 230 12.81 17.56 4.90
N LYS A 231 13.87 17.92 4.15
CA LYS A 231 13.86 18.01 2.68
C LYS A 231 14.64 16.82 2.10
N PRO A 232 13.94 15.85 1.48
CA PRO A 232 14.57 14.56 1.12
C PRO A 232 15.68 14.65 0.08
N HIS A 233 15.52 15.48 -0.96
CA HIS A 233 16.51 15.60 -2.04
C HIS A 233 17.87 16.11 -1.56
N GLN A 234 17.86 16.92 -0.51
CA GLN A 234 19.07 17.51 0.06
C GLN A 234 19.53 16.78 1.31
N ARG A 235 18.70 15.86 1.84
CA ARG A 235 18.91 15.17 3.12
C ARG A 235 19.15 16.16 4.25
N LEU A 236 18.45 17.31 4.19
CA LEU A 236 18.59 18.37 5.17
C LEU A 236 17.37 18.45 6.09
N GLY A 237 17.62 18.56 7.37
CA GLY A 237 16.62 18.86 8.38
C GLY A 237 16.52 20.34 8.68
N ASN A 238 15.53 20.70 9.50
CA ASN A 238 15.30 22.05 10.02
C ASN A 238 14.95 23.11 8.96
N ILE A 239 14.35 22.70 7.82
CA ILE A 239 13.92 23.63 6.78
C ILE A 239 12.46 24.03 7.07
N PRO A 240 12.18 25.29 7.43
CA PRO A 240 10.80 25.70 7.73
C PRO A 240 9.89 25.56 6.53
N GLY A 241 8.63 25.23 6.78
CA GLY A 241 7.60 25.12 5.74
C GLY A 241 7.64 23.80 4.95
N VAL A 242 8.54 22.88 5.31
CA VAL A 242 8.67 21.58 4.64
C VAL A 242 8.10 20.49 5.55
N VAL A 243 7.31 19.58 4.96
CA VAL A 243 6.84 18.35 5.63
C VAL A 243 7.12 17.18 4.69
N SER A 244 7.82 16.18 5.21
CA SER A 244 8.00 14.91 4.50
C SER A 244 7.20 13.81 5.21
N VAL A 245 6.39 13.10 4.44
CA VAL A 245 5.56 11.98 4.91
C VAL A 245 6.18 10.70 4.37
N MET A 246 6.74 9.89 5.25
CA MET A 246 7.29 8.59 4.90
C MET A 246 6.18 7.55 5.02
N VAL A 247 5.96 6.79 3.96
CA VAL A 247 4.90 5.77 3.90
C VAL A 247 5.48 4.42 3.49
N LEU A 248 4.94 3.36 4.10
CA LEU A 248 5.25 1.98 3.72
C LEU A 248 3.95 1.25 3.41
N PRO A 249 3.91 0.46 2.34
CA PRO A 249 2.74 -0.36 2.05
C PRO A 249 2.60 -1.48 3.07
N PHE A 250 1.39 -1.95 3.28
CA PHE A 250 1.11 -3.11 4.12
C PHE A 250 1.74 -4.37 3.50
N GLN A 251 2.36 -5.18 4.35
CA GLN A 251 2.92 -6.48 3.95
C GLN A 251 2.55 -7.51 5.01
N PRO A 252 1.79 -8.55 4.63
CA PRO A 252 1.30 -9.52 5.63
C PRO A 252 2.37 -10.47 6.15
N THR A 253 3.46 -10.66 5.40
CA THR A 253 4.52 -11.62 5.76
C THR A 253 5.77 -10.88 6.27
N ILE A 254 6.28 -11.36 7.40
CA ILE A 254 7.54 -10.85 7.97
C ILE A 254 8.71 -11.55 7.29
N SER A 255 9.01 -11.14 6.07
CA SER A 255 10.09 -11.75 5.29
C SER A 255 10.70 -10.72 4.33
N PRO A 256 12.02 -10.78 4.11
CA PRO A 256 12.63 -9.91 3.10
C PRO A 256 12.08 -10.20 1.70
N PRO A 257 12.03 -9.20 0.82
CA PRO A 257 12.43 -7.80 1.08
C PRO A 257 11.42 -7.07 1.95
N SER A 258 11.93 -6.08 2.70
CA SER A 258 11.10 -5.19 3.52
C SER A 258 10.16 -4.36 2.63
N PRO A 259 9.00 -3.94 3.16
CA PRO A 259 8.00 -3.25 2.34
C PRO A 259 8.53 -1.92 1.78
N ARG A 260 8.40 -1.76 0.46
CA ARG A 260 8.84 -0.57 -0.25
C ARG A 260 7.68 -0.02 -1.08
N PRO A 261 7.36 1.27 -0.94
CA PRO A 261 6.34 1.86 -1.80
C PRO A 261 6.87 2.01 -3.22
N ASP A 262 6.03 1.70 -4.19
CA ASP A 262 6.32 2.00 -5.58
C ASP A 262 5.88 3.43 -5.92
N ARG A 263 6.21 3.90 -7.11
CA ARG A 263 5.90 5.26 -7.52
C ARG A 263 4.39 5.54 -7.56
N PRO A 264 3.53 4.68 -8.14
CA PRO A 264 2.08 4.90 -8.10
C PRO A 264 1.52 5.03 -6.68
N PHE A 265 2.02 4.22 -5.73
CA PHE A 265 1.64 4.29 -4.32
C PHE A 265 1.97 5.68 -3.75
N LEU A 266 3.21 6.14 -3.94
CA LEU A 266 3.66 7.44 -3.44
C LEU A 266 2.86 8.60 -4.07
N GLU A 267 2.62 8.55 -5.38
CA GLU A 267 1.84 9.56 -6.10
C GLU A 267 0.39 9.62 -5.64
N THR A 268 -0.22 8.49 -5.32
CA THR A 268 -1.60 8.43 -4.83
C THR A 268 -1.71 9.08 -3.44
N VAL A 269 -0.80 8.72 -2.52
CA VAL A 269 -0.75 9.35 -1.19
C VAL A 269 -0.46 10.87 -1.33
N HIS A 270 0.48 11.24 -2.19
CA HIS A 270 0.83 12.65 -2.41
C HIS A 270 -0.38 13.44 -2.91
N ARG A 271 -1.08 12.95 -3.94
CA ARG A 271 -2.26 13.61 -4.50
C ARG A 271 -3.36 13.78 -3.44
N TYR A 272 -3.55 12.77 -2.60
CA TYR A 272 -4.56 12.80 -1.52
C TYR A 272 -4.22 13.85 -0.45
N LEU A 273 -2.95 13.94 -0.06
CA LEU A 273 -2.49 14.92 0.95
C LEU A 273 -2.33 16.34 0.38
N GLU A 274 -1.94 16.46 -0.89
CA GLU A 274 -1.74 17.74 -1.57
C GLU A 274 -3.00 18.60 -1.54
N ALA A 275 -4.17 17.96 -1.74
CA ALA A 275 -5.46 18.65 -1.68
C ALA A 275 -5.82 19.13 -0.26
N ARG A 276 -5.11 18.65 0.77
CA ARG A 276 -5.45 18.85 2.19
C ARG A 276 -4.40 19.64 2.99
N ARG A 277 -3.22 19.88 2.40
CA ARG A 277 -2.15 20.61 3.09
C ARG A 277 -2.42 22.12 3.18
N PRO A 278 -1.85 22.82 4.16
CA PRO A 278 -1.95 24.29 4.21
C PRO A 278 -1.20 24.94 3.04
N LEU A 279 -1.69 26.11 2.63
CA LEU A 279 -0.98 26.93 1.66
C LEU A 279 0.42 27.27 2.22
N GLY A 280 1.43 27.20 1.37
CA GLY A 280 2.80 27.52 1.74
C GLY A 280 3.58 26.36 2.38
N THR A 281 2.96 25.19 2.58
CA THR A 281 3.70 23.99 3.01
C THR A 281 4.23 23.24 1.79
N GLU A 282 5.52 22.99 1.76
CA GLU A 282 6.15 22.13 0.74
C GLU A 282 6.03 20.69 1.20
N LEU A 283 5.28 19.86 0.46
CA LEU A 283 4.96 18.48 0.85
C LEU A 283 5.76 17.48 0.01
N TYR A 284 6.39 16.53 0.69
CA TYR A 284 7.04 15.37 0.06
C TYR A 284 6.43 14.09 0.60
N VAL A 285 6.20 13.11 -0.28
CA VAL A 285 5.81 11.74 0.13
C VAL A 285 6.93 10.81 -0.33
N ILE A 286 7.53 10.09 0.63
CA ILE A 286 8.73 9.30 0.37
C ILE A 286 8.60 7.90 0.98
N GLY A 287 9.40 6.96 0.47
CA GLY A 287 9.71 5.71 1.15
C GLY A 287 10.86 5.91 2.13
N CYS A 288 11.09 4.94 3.01
CA CYS A 288 12.28 4.95 3.86
C CYS A 288 13.51 4.45 3.08
N GLN A 289 14.68 4.80 3.56
CA GLN A 289 15.93 4.20 3.10
C GLN A 289 16.24 3.01 4.01
N TYR A 290 16.46 1.84 3.43
CA TYR A 290 16.83 0.66 4.19
C TYR A 290 18.35 0.49 4.23
N VAL A 291 18.85 0.21 5.46
CA VAL A 291 20.27 -0.11 5.68
C VAL A 291 20.39 -1.63 5.84
N PRO A 292 21.09 -2.31 4.91
CA PRO A 292 21.25 -3.75 4.99
C PRO A 292 21.97 -4.18 6.27
N LEU A 293 21.37 -5.12 6.99
CA LEU A 293 21.87 -5.63 8.27
C LEU A 293 21.99 -7.15 8.20
N GLY A 294 23.13 -7.65 8.65
CA GLY A 294 23.33 -9.06 8.92
C GLY A 294 23.60 -9.26 10.42
N ILE A 295 23.18 -10.38 10.97
CA ILE A 295 23.37 -10.71 12.37
C ILE A 295 23.93 -12.12 12.50
N SER A 296 24.98 -12.31 13.29
CA SER A 296 25.33 -13.62 13.78
C SER A 296 25.08 -13.68 15.29
N VAL A 297 24.61 -14.83 15.76
CA VAL A 297 24.30 -15.05 17.17
C VAL A 297 24.75 -16.43 17.60
N GLY A 298 25.48 -16.47 18.73
CA GLY A 298 25.84 -17.71 19.42
C GLY A 298 24.92 -17.89 20.62
N ILE A 299 24.37 -19.09 20.80
CA ILE A 299 23.51 -19.41 21.94
C ILE A 299 23.90 -20.76 22.54
N THR A 300 23.56 -20.97 23.81
CA THR A 300 23.47 -22.31 24.37
C THR A 300 22.01 -22.71 24.52
N VAL A 301 21.70 -23.96 24.29
CA VAL A 301 20.31 -24.46 24.29
C VAL A 301 20.08 -25.28 25.58
N ARG A 302 18.90 -25.12 26.16
CA ARG A 302 18.49 -25.88 27.36
C ARG A 302 18.43 -27.36 27.06
N ASN A 303 18.82 -28.19 28.05
CA ASN A 303 18.77 -29.62 27.93
C ASN A 303 17.34 -30.11 27.60
N GLY A 304 17.22 -30.95 26.59
CA GLY A 304 15.94 -31.48 26.14
C GLY A 304 15.21 -30.67 25.08
N ALA A 305 15.68 -29.47 24.76
CA ALA A 305 15.10 -28.68 23.67
C ALA A 305 15.71 -29.04 22.31
N SER A 306 14.91 -29.02 21.26
CA SER A 306 15.38 -29.28 19.89
C SER A 306 16.21 -28.06 19.42
N GLN A 307 17.49 -28.32 19.14
CA GLN A 307 18.41 -27.24 18.69
C GLN A 307 17.89 -26.54 17.44
N GLU A 308 17.43 -27.29 16.44
CA GLU A 308 16.94 -26.74 15.18
C GLU A 308 15.72 -25.84 15.40
N THR A 309 14.78 -26.27 16.23
CA THR A 309 13.59 -25.48 16.57
C THR A 309 13.98 -24.18 17.27
N VAL A 310 14.89 -24.25 18.24
CA VAL A 310 15.35 -23.07 18.99
C VAL A 310 16.05 -22.08 18.05
N LEU A 311 16.95 -22.58 17.17
CA LEU A 311 17.66 -21.72 16.22
C LEU A 311 16.69 -21.03 15.23
N ASN A 312 15.67 -21.74 14.76
CA ASN A 312 14.65 -21.15 13.89
C ASN A 312 13.82 -20.10 14.61
N ASN A 313 13.42 -20.37 15.86
CA ASN A 313 12.68 -19.40 16.68
C ASN A 313 13.51 -18.13 16.95
N VAL A 314 14.83 -18.28 17.16
CA VAL A 314 15.74 -17.13 17.32
C VAL A 314 15.77 -16.28 16.06
N ARG A 315 15.90 -16.92 14.88
CA ARG A 315 15.91 -16.21 13.60
C ARG A 315 14.59 -15.43 13.39
N GLU A 316 13.48 -16.10 13.69
CA GLU A 316 12.15 -15.51 13.54
C GLU A 316 11.92 -14.32 14.51
N SER A 317 12.36 -14.50 15.77
CA SER A 317 12.25 -13.46 16.79
C SER A 317 13.03 -12.21 16.40
N LEU A 318 14.27 -12.38 15.90
CA LEU A 318 15.08 -11.25 15.42
C LEU A 318 14.44 -10.57 14.20
N ARG A 319 13.93 -11.35 13.24
CA ARG A 319 13.23 -10.80 12.07
C ARG A 319 12.01 -10.00 12.47
N ARG A 320 11.21 -10.57 13.36
CA ARG A 320 10.00 -9.89 13.86
C ARG A 320 10.35 -8.60 14.59
N PHE A 321 11.37 -8.64 15.44
CA PHE A 321 11.77 -7.47 16.25
C PHE A 321 12.27 -6.31 15.39
N LEU A 322 13.06 -6.60 14.35
CA LEU A 322 13.64 -5.58 13.47
C LEU A 322 12.70 -5.20 12.29
N TRP A 323 11.49 -5.78 12.27
CA TRP A 323 10.56 -5.55 11.18
C TRP A 323 10.08 -4.09 11.12
N ALA A 324 9.96 -3.55 9.91
CA ALA A 324 9.60 -2.15 9.66
C ALA A 324 8.13 -1.82 9.99
N LEU A 325 7.24 -2.82 9.93
CA LEU A 325 5.80 -2.65 10.19
C LEU A 325 5.42 -3.29 11.53
N PRO A 326 4.22 -3.00 12.07
CA PRO A 326 3.70 -3.79 13.18
C PRO A 326 3.69 -5.29 12.84
N PRO A 327 4.04 -6.19 13.78
CA PRO A 327 4.34 -5.96 15.19
C PRO A 327 5.83 -5.80 15.53
N GLY A 328 6.63 -5.21 14.66
CA GLY A 328 8.07 -5.00 14.92
C GLY A 328 8.34 -3.96 16.02
N GLY A 329 9.58 -3.91 16.46
CA GLY A 329 10.06 -2.96 17.45
C GLY A 329 9.59 -3.24 18.88
N THR A 330 10.06 -2.44 19.82
CA THR A 330 9.73 -2.57 21.24
C THR A 330 8.25 -2.26 21.55
N GLU A 331 7.66 -1.34 20.79
CA GLU A 331 6.29 -0.89 20.98
C GLU A 331 5.29 -1.61 20.07
N GLN A 332 5.75 -2.59 19.30
CA GLN A 332 4.97 -3.35 18.33
C GLN A 332 4.34 -2.48 17.22
N GLN A 333 4.94 -1.32 16.95
CA GLN A 333 4.52 -0.39 15.90
C GLN A 333 5.46 -0.39 14.69
N GLY A 334 6.37 -1.36 14.64
CA GLY A 334 7.50 -1.40 13.72
C GLY A 334 8.75 -0.82 14.34
N TRP A 335 9.93 -1.19 13.82
CA TRP A 335 11.19 -0.62 14.30
C TRP A 335 11.18 0.90 14.14
N MET A 336 11.50 1.62 15.21
CA MET A 336 11.45 3.09 15.21
C MET A 336 12.39 3.67 14.15
N LEU A 337 11.87 4.60 13.34
CA LEU A 337 12.64 5.28 12.28
C LEU A 337 13.86 6.01 12.91
N GLY A 338 15.04 5.80 12.34
CA GLY A 338 16.29 6.39 12.82
C GLY A 338 16.86 5.81 14.11
N LYS A 339 16.20 4.82 14.70
CA LYS A 339 16.68 4.22 15.95
C LYS A 339 17.91 3.34 15.69
N THR A 340 19.00 3.62 16.40
CA THR A 340 20.24 2.83 16.38
C THR A 340 19.96 1.36 16.75
N VAL A 341 20.53 0.43 15.99
CA VAL A 341 20.46 -1.01 16.31
C VAL A 341 21.62 -1.32 17.28
N ARG A 342 21.31 -1.94 18.42
CA ARG A 342 22.29 -2.29 19.44
C ARG A 342 22.31 -3.79 19.73
N ASP A 343 23.51 -4.36 19.83
CA ASP A 343 23.70 -5.78 20.14
C ASP A 343 23.00 -6.18 21.46
N ARG A 344 23.10 -5.34 22.49
CA ARG A 344 22.51 -5.59 23.82
C ARG A 344 20.98 -5.72 23.76
N GLU A 345 20.33 -4.90 22.94
CA GLU A 345 18.88 -4.97 22.76
C GLU A 345 18.47 -6.28 22.11
N LEU A 346 19.26 -6.72 21.13
CA LEU A 346 19.04 -7.99 20.46
C LEU A 346 19.32 -9.20 21.38
N GLU A 347 20.33 -9.10 22.24
CA GLU A 347 20.62 -10.14 23.26
C GLU A 347 19.41 -10.38 24.16
N ILE A 348 18.73 -9.30 24.58
CA ILE A 348 17.52 -9.41 25.41
C ILE A 348 16.44 -10.18 24.65
N ILE A 349 16.21 -9.86 23.39
CA ILE A 349 15.18 -10.51 22.57
C ILE A 349 15.52 -12.01 22.38
N VAL A 350 16.78 -12.33 22.10
CA VAL A 350 17.21 -13.71 21.90
C VAL A 350 17.09 -14.51 23.21
N SER A 351 17.46 -13.91 24.35
CA SER A 351 17.41 -14.59 25.65
C SER A 351 15.98 -14.95 26.07
N GLN A 352 14.97 -14.24 25.55
CA GLN A 352 13.55 -14.51 25.82
C GLN A 352 12.97 -15.67 24.98
N VAL A 353 13.70 -16.16 23.99
CA VAL A 353 13.22 -17.25 23.13
C VAL A 353 13.19 -18.55 23.93
N ALA A 354 12.05 -19.24 23.87
CA ALA A 354 11.88 -20.53 24.57
C ALA A 354 12.94 -21.55 24.12
N GLY A 355 13.63 -22.15 25.08
CA GLY A 355 14.68 -23.14 24.83
C GLY A 355 16.09 -22.56 24.80
N VAL A 356 16.26 -21.26 24.78
CA VAL A 356 17.57 -20.61 24.93
C VAL A 356 17.97 -20.65 26.41
N ASN A 357 19.19 -21.09 26.70
CA ASN A 357 19.76 -21.10 28.05
C ASN A 357 20.57 -19.81 28.32
N SER A 358 21.46 -19.47 27.37
CA SER A 358 22.22 -18.19 27.43
C SER A 358 22.61 -17.76 26.03
N VAL A 359 22.90 -16.47 25.88
CA VAL A 359 23.45 -15.90 24.65
C VAL A 359 24.95 -15.73 24.84
N SER A 360 25.75 -16.35 23.97
CA SER A 360 27.22 -16.29 24.02
C SER A 360 27.76 -15.04 23.35
N GLY A 361 26.99 -14.44 22.44
CA GLY A 361 27.37 -13.20 21.79
C GLY A 361 26.52 -12.90 20.57
N ILE A 362 26.54 -11.63 20.16
CA ILE A 362 25.89 -11.16 18.92
C ILE A 362 26.89 -10.23 18.20
N ASN A 363 27.04 -10.44 16.90
CA ASN A 363 27.77 -9.55 16.01
C ASN A 363 26.82 -8.95 14.97
N LEU A 364 27.02 -7.67 14.67
CA LEU A 364 26.28 -6.93 13.65
C LEU A 364 27.18 -6.80 12.41
N PHE A 365 26.56 -6.86 11.24
CA PHE A 365 27.27 -6.74 9.95
C PHE A 365 26.52 -5.76 9.08
N THR A 366 27.28 -4.91 8.37
CA THR A 366 26.77 -4.06 7.31
C THR A 366 27.23 -4.60 5.96
N ARG A 367 26.50 -4.27 4.91
CA ARG A 367 26.86 -4.73 3.57
C ARG A 367 27.81 -3.74 2.92
N GLU A 368 28.95 -4.22 2.45
CA GLU A 368 29.92 -3.45 1.66
C GLU A 368 30.11 -4.13 0.31
N GLY A 369 29.55 -3.54 -0.75
CA GLY A 369 29.56 -4.15 -2.07
C GLY A 369 28.78 -5.47 -2.07
N GLU A 370 29.45 -6.55 -2.45
CA GLU A 370 28.84 -7.90 -2.44
C GLU A 370 29.07 -8.66 -1.13
N GLY A 371 29.93 -8.13 -0.25
CA GLY A 371 30.32 -8.79 1.01
C GLY A 371 29.63 -8.22 2.26
N TRP A 372 29.87 -8.90 3.37
CA TRP A 372 29.47 -8.45 4.70
C TRP A 372 30.70 -8.00 5.47
N SER A 373 30.63 -6.86 6.12
CA SER A 373 31.67 -6.31 6.99
C SER A 373 31.14 -6.23 8.41
N MET A 374 31.86 -6.79 9.36
CA MET A 374 31.45 -6.77 10.76
C MET A 374 31.56 -5.34 11.31
N VAL A 375 30.53 -4.88 12.00
CA VAL A 375 30.53 -3.56 12.69
C VAL A 375 31.55 -3.67 13.83
N PRO A 376 32.58 -2.82 13.85
CA PRO A 376 33.64 -2.94 14.87
C PRO A 376 33.10 -2.64 16.26
N ARG A 377 33.53 -3.45 17.21
CA ARG A 377 33.24 -3.20 18.63
C ARG A 377 34.23 -2.13 19.15
N PRO A 378 33.75 -1.00 19.63
CA PRO A 378 34.66 0.06 20.05
C PRO A 378 35.47 -0.31 21.29
N ASP A 379 34.91 -1.10 22.21
CA ASP A 379 35.56 -1.63 23.40
C ASP A 379 34.75 -2.84 23.89
N ARG A 380 35.38 -3.74 24.65
CA ARG A 380 34.71 -4.94 25.18
C ARG A 380 33.51 -4.63 26.08
N CYS A 381 33.54 -3.48 26.75
CA CYS A 381 32.46 -3.07 27.66
C CYS A 381 31.37 -2.23 27.01
N LEU A 382 31.58 -1.76 25.76
CA LEU A 382 30.62 -0.93 25.05
C LEU A 382 29.78 -1.77 24.09
N PRO A 383 28.51 -1.39 23.88
CA PRO A 383 27.69 -2.08 22.90
C PRO A 383 28.20 -1.86 21.48
N VAL A 384 27.95 -2.83 20.62
CA VAL A 384 28.10 -2.66 19.17
C VAL A 384 26.85 -1.94 18.68
N GLU A 385 27.05 -0.83 17.97
CA GLU A 385 25.96 0.02 17.51
C GLU A 385 26.01 0.24 16.01
N LEU A 386 24.91 -0.01 15.33
CA LEU A 386 24.69 0.43 13.95
C LEU A 386 23.81 1.68 14.00
N ALA A 387 24.43 2.84 13.83
CA ALA A 387 23.73 4.13 13.81
C ALA A 387 22.95 4.29 12.51
N LEU A 388 21.72 4.75 12.61
CA LEU A 388 20.83 5.02 11.47
C LEU A 388 20.48 6.50 11.43
N GLN A 389 20.35 7.04 10.23
CA GLN A 389 19.87 8.40 10.04
C GLN A 389 18.36 8.48 10.32
N ALA A 390 17.85 9.68 10.58
CA ALA A 390 16.44 9.91 10.94
C ALA A 390 15.42 9.39 9.90
N TRP A 391 15.87 9.11 8.69
CA TRP A 391 15.02 8.60 7.61
C TRP A 391 15.32 7.14 7.25
N GLU A 392 16.13 6.45 8.06
CA GLU A 392 16.58 5.09 7.77
C GLU A 392 15.93 4.06 8.70
N LEU A 393 15.75 2.85 8.13
CA LEU A 393 15.31 1.65 8.85
C LEU A 393 16.29 0.51 8.57
N PRO A 394 16.50 -0.41 9.52
CA PRO A 394 17.32 -1.59 9.26
C PRO A 394 16.55 -2.58 8.38
N GLU A 395 17.25 -3.28 7.49
CA GLU A 395 16.70 -4.40 6.74
C GLU A 395 17.52 -5.66 7.05
N LEU A 396 16.94 -6.55 7.82
CA LEU A 396 17.61 -7.78 8.24
C LEU A 396 17.60 -8.80 7.09
N LEU A 397 18.70 -8.87 6.36
CA LEU A 397 18.85 -9.74 5.19
C LEU A 397 19.40 -11.12 5.54
N SER A 398 20.25 -11.21 6.57
CA SER A 398 20.91 -12.46 6.93
C SER A 398 20.94 -12.64 8.43
N VAL A 399 20.58 -13.84 8.90
CA VAL A 399 20.71 -14.24 10.31
C VAL A 399 21.38 -15.60 10.39
N VAL A 400 22.57 -15.64 10.99
CA VAL A 400 23.29 -16.88 11.27
C VAL A 400 23.19 -17.14 12.79
N ALA A 401 22.40 -18.15 13.16
CA ALA A 401 22.27 -18.57 14.55
C ALA A 401 22.95 -19.94 14.72
N VAL A 402 23.85 -20.05 15.69
CA VAL A 402 24.60 -21.27 15.96
C VAL A 402 24.52 -21.62 17.45
N VAL A 403 24.66 -22.92 17.73
CA VAL A 403 24.84 -23.36 19.11
C VAL A 403 26.33 -23.41 19.40
N ASP A 404 26.82 -22.42 20.15
CA ASP A 404 28.22 -22.27 20.49
C ASP A 404 28.32 -21.51 21.83
N ASP A 405 29.14 -22.01 22.73
CA ASP A 405 29.38 -21.37 24.03
C ASP A 405 30.53 -20.35 23.99
N ARG A 406 31.29 -20.27 22.91
CA ARG A 406 32.46 -19.40 22.77
C ARG A 406 32.14 -18.03 22.22
N GLY A 407 31.04 -17.90 21.48
CA GLY A 407 30.62 -16.62 20.89
C GLY A 407 29.81 -16.75 19.62
N ALA A 408 29.56 -15.63 19.00
CA ALA A 408 28.87 -15.57 17.71
C ALA A 408 29.89 -15.66 16.56
N PRO A 409 29.53 -16.27 15.43
CA PRO A 409 30.41 -16.31 14.27
C PRO A 409 30.85 -14.91 13.81
N GLU A 410 32.13 -14.77 13.48
CA GLU A 410 32.71 -13.51 13.02
C GLU A 410 32.55 -13.31 11.49
N ASP A 411 31.86 -14.21 10.80
CA ASP A 411 31.74 -14.19 9.35
C ASP A 411 30.35 -14.71 8.93
N LEU A 412 29.76 -14.03 7.98
CA LEU A 412 28.50 -14.46 7.33
C LEU A 412 28.73 -15.10 5.95
N ARG A 413 29.98 -15.46 5.60
CA ARG A 413 30.29 -16.14 4.35
C ARG A 413 29.64 -17.52 4.32
N GLY A 414 29.17 -17.93 3.16
CA GLY A 414 28.50 -19.21 3.00
C GLY A 414 27.00 -19.18 3.22
N VAL A 415 26.45 -18.09 3.72
CA VAL A 415 25.00 -17.91 3.80
C VAL A 415 24.50 -17.47 2.41
N PRO A 416 23.59 -18.21 1.78
CA PRO A 416 23.06 -17.80 0.48
C PRO A 416 22.43 -16.41 0.59
N ASN A 417 22.83 -15.51 -0.31
CA ASN A 417 22.16 -14.23 -0.44
C ASN A 417 20.73 -14.51 -0.95
N PRO A 418 19.68 -14.20 -0.18
CA PRO A 418 18.32 -14.49 -0.63
C PRO A 418 17.92 -13.71 -1.89
N PHE A 419 18.73 -12.72 -2.28
CA PHE A 419 18.50 -11.93 -3.49
C PHE A 419 19.52 -12.22 -4.60
N ALA A 420 20.44 -13.18 -4.42
CA ALA A 420 21.45 -13.50 -5.42
C ALA A 420 20.83 -14.02 -6.73
N SER A 421 19.68 -14.68 -6.62
CA SER A 421 18.94 -15.20 -7.78
C SER A 421 18.03 -14.15 -8.43
N ALA A 422 17.81 -13.00 -7.79
CA ALA A 422 16.86 -12.00 -8.27
C ALA A 422 17.51 -10.77 -8.94
N GLY A 423 18.83 -10.64 -8.85
CA GLY A 423 19.53 -9.49 -9.42
C GLY A 423 19.02 -8.12 -8.93
N ALA A 424 18.35 -8.12 -7.79
CA ALA A 424 17.68 -6.94 -7.30
C ALA A 424 18.59 -6.17 -6.34
N VAL A 425 19.10 -5.05 -6.79
CA VAL A 425 19.68 -4.03 -5.90
C VAL A 425 18.55 -3.05 -5.59
N ALA A 426 18.12 -3.05 -4.34
CA ALA A 426 17.05 -2.16 -3.91
C ALA A 426 17.61 -0.74 -3.72
N VAL A 427 17.04 0.21 -4.41
CA VAL A 427 17.37 1.63 -4.24
C VAL A 427 16.09 2.40 -3.96
N PRO A 428 16.09 3.27 -2.97
CA PRO A 428 14.95 4.13 -2.74
C PRO A 428 14.74 5.06 -3.94
N VAL A 429 13.57 4.98 -4.54
CA VAL A 429 13.14 5.94 -5.54
C VAL A 429 12.57 7.13 -4.77
N VAL A 430 13.35 8.19 -4.67
CA VAL A 430 12.83 9.47 -4.21
C VAL A 430 12.10 10.06 -5.41
N PRO A 431 10.77 10.27 -5.35
CA PRO A 431 10.10 10.89 -6.48
C PRO A 431 10.68 12.28 -6.70
N GLU A 432 11.16 12.53 -7.89
CA GLU A 432 11.48 13.89 -8.26
C GLU A 432 10.15 14.62 -8.44
N VAL A 433 9.92 15.56 -7.57
CA VAL A 433 8.74 16.40 -7.65
C VAL A 433 8.96 17.39 -8.80
N CYS A 434 8.03 17.42 -9.74
CA CYS A 434 7.96 18.48 -10.73
C CYS A 434 7.52 19.79 -10.08
#